data_b1dae5480fd6783930ff6df53afc46ce
#
_entry.id   b1dae5480fd6783930ff6df53afc46ce
#
_cell.length_a   1.000
_cell.length_b   1.000
_cell.length_c   1.000
_cell.angle_alpha   90.00
_cell.angle_beta   90.00
_cell.angle_gamma   90.00
#
_symmetry.space_group_name_H-M   'P 1'
#
loop_
_entity.id
_entity.type
_entity.pdbx_description
1 polymer ?
#
loop_
_entity_poly.entity_id
_entity_poly.type
_entity_poly.pdbx_seq_one_letter_code
_entity_poly.pdbx_strand_id
1 'polypeptide(L)'
;MKINYFILAVAFLAAACTKTPDPNETEKNARLISLSVDEQQIIVPQEGTASFLFRVEEPAAEFVFDITSEQCQIELRIQGTTRQPEYFSIQSILPSQEEGVYEVRLQDNGVRLTYKNAVVLCLITSRAGYGTSMITSGAFQVISSMSHAGISDFYFSKELNPSLQADVHLDIASAEELYQHNIEGNIPVWLEDLHLTPSFTSGNPVKVNGVVQESGKSVQDFSQPVEYTVETNEGTVLSYNTKIVHFTGLPVLIINTENGDPVTSKDDWMNATIRIQGMGSFEDLPQMVTEIRGRGNTTWLWPKKPYALKLDSKTPLLGMPKHKRWVLLANFMDRTMLRNRMAFKIAQSTSLAWTPRNEIVELIFNGRHQGNYMLVEHIKEDENRVNISDDGYILELDFHFDNEIQWFSPHGQSVQQSGIPFAVKFPDEDDITAAQINWIKDYIDQAGSAIYGPAFKDPETGYRKFVDMQSFVDYWIVFELCINHELANPGSVYMYKDKNTKLFAGPIWDFDWGTFSYNASPQAQGKLFMTQAIWYKQFFKDPEFVALAKERWNMLKPKFDEIPGFLDAEYERLSYSAVLNFKMWDPTEDKNMNGGNLINGDEPLTYTQAVERMRNIIVERIQTLDQQINAL
;
A
#
# COMPACT_ATOMS: atom_id res chain seq x y z
N MET A 1 3.47 -46.54 8.17
CA MET A 1 3.99 -46.46 6.80
C MET A 1 3.21 -45.51 5.89
N LYS A 2 2.13 -44.84 6.36
CA LYS A 2 1.32 -43.84 5.59
C LYS A 2 1.78 -42.36 5.75
N ILE A 3 2.72 -42.07 6.63
CA ILE A 3 3.10 -40.69 6.98
C ILE A 3 4.19 -40.12 6.05
N ASN A 4 5.03 -40.97 5.47
CA ASN A 4 6.15 -40.48 4.66
C ASN A 4 5.77 -39.95 3.25
N TYR A 5 4.60 -40.36 2.72
CA TYR A 5 4.17 -39.92 1.39
C TYR A 5 3.52 -38.53 1.41
N PHE A 6 2.94 -38.13 2.54
CA PHE A 6 2.30 -36.82 2.66
C PHE A 6 3.33 -35.66 2.74
N ILE A 7 4.49 -35.93 3.31
CA ILE A 7 5.58 -34.94 3.43
C ILE A 7 6.24 -34.68 2.08
N LEU A 8 6.32 -35.71 1.22
CA LEU A 8 6.90 -35.55 -0.13
C LEU A 8 6.00 -34.68 -1.04
N ALA A 9 4.68 -34.87 -0.97
CA ALA A 9 3.72 -34.08 -1.76
C ALA A 9 3.74 -32.58 -1.39
N VAL A 10 3.96 -32.24 -0.11
CA VAL A 10 4.04 -30.84 0.34
C VAL A 10 5.36 -30.17 -0.09
N ALA A 11 6.47 -30.92 -0.12
CA ALA A 11 7.75 -30.38 -0.59
C ALA A 11 7.75 -30.07 -2.10
N PHE A 12 6.98 -30.82 -2.88
CA PHE A 12 6.84 -30.58 -4.33
C PHE A 12 6.02 -29.33 -4.68
N LEU A 13 5.01 -28.99 -3.85
CA LEU A 13 4.24 -27.76 -4.05
C LEU A 13 5.09 -26.48 -3.87
N ALA A 14 6.12 -26.53 -3.04
CA ALA A 14 7.01 -25.40 -2.82
C ALA A 14 8.05 -25.22 -3.96
N ALA A 15 8.43 -26.28 -4.67
CA ALA A 15 9.40 -26.22 -5.76
C ALA A 15 8.77 -25.77 -7.10
N ALA A 16 7.47 -26.00 -7.29
CA ALA A 16 6.75 -25.57 -8.51
C ALA A 16 6.54 -24.05 -8.59
N CYS A 17 6.68 -23.32 -7.49
CA CYS A 17 6.46 -21.86 -7.44
C CYS A 17 7.70 -21.01 -7.78
N THR A 18 8.85 -21.59 -8.12
CA THR A 18 10.11 -20.82 -8.23
C THR A 18 10.83 -20.87 -9.58
N LYS A 19 10.26 -21.42 -10.63
CA LYS A 19 10.89 -21.32 -11.97
C LYS A 19 10.18 -20.26 -12.82
N THR A 20 10.85 -19.13 -13.02
CA THR A 20 10.62 -18.20 -14.14
C THR A 20 10.87 -18.91 -15.47
N PRO A 21 10.00 -18.75 -16.47
CA PRO A 21 10.23 -19.34 -17.80
C PRO A 21 11.47 -18.74 -18.47
N ASP A 22 12.26 -19.57 -19.15
CA ASP A 22 13.38 -19.15 -19.99
C ASP A 22 12.83 -18.38 -21.22
N PRO A 23 13.28 -17.14 -21.48
CA PRO A 23 12.76 -16.33 -22.58
C PRO A 23 13.18 -16.80 -23.98
N ASN A 24 13.94 -17.88 -24.11
CA ASN A 24 14.47 -18.36 -25.41
C ASN A 24 13.81 -19.62 -25.98
N GLU A 25 12.76 -20.17 -25.37
CA GLU A 25 11.95 -21.22 -26.01
C GLU A 25 10.80 -20.64 -26.82
N THR A 26 11.11 -19.93 -27.88
CA THR A 26 10.19 -19.66 -28.98
C THR A 26 10.23 -20.84 -29.94
N GLU A 27 9.38 -21.84 -29.69
CA GLU A 27 8.70 -22.57 -30.78
C GLU A 27 7.75 -23.62 -30.23
N LYS A 28 6.52 -23.51 -30.71
CA LYS A 28 5.34 -24.39 -30.56
C LYS A 28 4.46 -24.17 -29.33
N ASN A 29 3.59 -23.20 -29.42
CA ASN A 29 2.12 -23.24 -29.36
C ASN A 29 1.51 -24.19 -28.32
N ALA A 30 2.05 -24.25 -27.11
CA ALA A 30 1.33 -24.70 -25.95
C ALA A 30 1.95 -24.03 -24.75
N ARG A 31 1.20 -23.27 -23.95
CA ARG A 31 1.63 -23.00 -22.60
C ARG A 31 1.53 -24.32 -21.86
N LEU A 32 2.59 -25.12 -22.04
CA LEU A 32 2.79 -26.33 -21.30
C LEU A 32 2.91 -25.92 -19.85
N ILE A 33 1.90 -26.14 -19.04
CA ILE A 33 2.09 -26.19 -17.61
C ILE A 33 2.82 -27.51 -17.39
N SER A 34 4.14 -27.54 -17.68
CA SER A 34 4.93 -28.69 -17.41
C SER A 34 5.04 -28.81 -15.90
N LEU A 35 4.35 -29.76 -15.34
CA LEU A 35 4.77 -30.39 -14.12
C LEU A 35 6.13 -31.06 -14.40
N SER A 36 7.22 -30.31 -14.31
CA SER A 36 8.52 -30.94 -14.17
C SER A 36 8.57 -31.53 -12.76
N VAL A 37 8.05 -32.71 -12.64
CA VAL A 37 8.43 -33.61 -11.56
C VAL A 37 9.83 -34.01 -11.93
N ASP A 38 10.86 -33.39 -11.35
CA ASP A 38 12.24 -33.72 -11.61
C ASP A 38 12.41 -35.24 -11.50
N GLU A 39 12.73 -35.90 -12.59
CA GLU A 39 13.15 -37.30 -12.79
C GLU A 39 12.71 -38.34 -11.74
N GLN A 40 11.57 -38.17 -11.10
CA GLN A 40 11.09 -39.09 -10.08
C GLN A 40 10.18 -40.15 -10.71
N GLN A 41 10.46 -41.35 -10.39
CA GLN A 41 9.61 -42.50 -10.72
C GLN A 41 8.44 -42.55 -9.72
N ILE A 42 7.22 -42.53 -10.24
CA ILE A 42 6.05 -42.79 -9.44
C ILE A 42 5.85 -44.29 -9.36
N ILE A 43 6.09 -44.87 -8.19
CA ILE A 43 5.88 -46.28 -7.95
C ILE A 43 4.44 -46.49 -7.52
N VAL A 44 3.67 -47.22 -8.32
CA VAL A 44 2.31 -47.61 -7.98
C VAL A 44 2.41 -49.04 -7.39
N PRO A 45 2.14 -49.21 -6.08
CA PRO A 45 2.22 -50.53 -5.42
C PRO A 45 1.21 -51.50 -6.02
N GLN A 46 1.51 -52.79 -5.92
CA GLN A 46 0.57 -53.83 -6.31
C GLN A 46 -0.74 -53.66 -5.51
N GLU A 47 -1.88 -53.64 -6.20
CA GLU A 47 -3.20 -53.34 -5.64
C GLU A 47 -3.25 -52.02 -4.83
N GLY A 48 -2.33 -51.08 -5.10
CA GLY A 48 -2.22 -49.82 -4.44
C GLY A 48 -2.55 -48.63 -5.33
N THR A 49 -2.59 -47.45 -4.72
CA THR A 49 -2.82 -46.18 -5.41
C THR A 49 -1.69 -45.22 -5.10
N ALA A 50 -1.10 -44.63 -6.11
CA ALA A 50 -0.27 -43.43 -5.99
C ALA A 50 -1.09 -42.21 -6.32
N SER A 51 -0.79 -41.09 -5.70
CA SER A 51 -1.51 -39.84 -5.94
C SER A 51 -0.55 -38.66 -5.98
N PHE A 52 -0.88 -37.68 -6.79
CA PHE A 52 -0.21 -36.39 -6.80
C PHE A 52 -1.23 -35.29 -7.05
N LEU A 53 -0.91 -34.09 -6.58
CA LEU A 53 -1.71 -32.88 -6.75
C LEU A 53 -1.00 -31.95 -7.72
N PHE A 54 -1.74 -31.31 -8.60
CA PHE A 54 -1.24 -30.19 -9.39
C PHE A 54 -2.28 -29.06 -9.44
N ARG A 55 -1.79 -27.86 -9.63
CA ARG A 55 -2.64 -26.67 -9.73
C ARG A 55 -2.77 -26.31 -11.21
N VAL A 56 -3.99 -26.06 -11.64
CA VAL A 56 -4.32 -25.53 -12.95
C VAL A 56 -4.64 -24.06 -12.78
N GLU A 57 -3.79 -23.19 -13.29
CA GLU A 57 -3.96 -21.74 -13.17
C GLU A 57 -5.00 -21.20 -14.17
N GLU A 58 -5.20 -21.89 -15.27
CA GLU A 58 -6.17 -21.57 -16.33
C GLU A 58 -7.08 -22.76 -16.62
N PRO A 59 -8.28 -22.57 -17.20
CA PRO A 59 -9.14 -23.66 -17.61
C PRO A 59 -8.40 -24.54 -18.61
N ALA A 60 -8.22 -25.80 -18.28
CA ALA A 60 -7.61 -26.78 -19.17
C ALA A 60 -8.69 -27.68 -19.77
N ALA A 61 -8.72 -27.81 -21.08
CA ALA A 61 -9.66 -28.65 -21.77
C ALA A 61 -9.17 -30.09 -21.95
N GLU A 62 -7.86 -30.30 -21.98
CA GLU A 62 -7.25 -31.59 -22.21
C GLU A 62 -6.08 -31.86 -21.27
N PHE A 63 -6.00 -33.10 -20.77
CA PHE A 63 -4.87 -33.60 -20.02
C PHE A 63 -4.28 -34.79 -20.79
N VAL A 64 -3.01 -34.74 -21.14
CA VAL A 64 -2.33 -35.84 -21.80
C VAL A 64 -1.39 -36.52 -20.82
N PHE A 65 -1.57 -37.81 -20.65
CA PHE A 65 -0.73 -38.66 -19.80
C PHE A 65 0.02 -39.66 -20.70
N ASP A 66 1.32 -39.58 -20.70
CA ASP A 66 2.16 -40.62 -21.28
C ASP A 66 2.38 -41.69 -20.21
N ILE A 67 1.68 -42.81 -20.33
CA ILE A 67 1.80 -43.93 -19.41
C ILE A 67 2.53 -45.06 -20.15
N THR A 68 3.72 -45.35 -19.71
CA THR A 68 4.56 -46.41 -20.26
C THR A 68 4.10 -47.82 -19.87
N SER A 69 2.93 -47.94 -19.20
CA SER A 69 2.41 -49.21 -18.70
C SER A 69 0.88 -49.26 -18.84
N GLU A 70 0.37 -50.23 -19.62
CA GLU A 70 -1.06 -50.57 -19.68
C GLU A 70 -1.64 -51.09 -18.32
N GLN A 71 -0.83 -51.17 -17.30
CA GLN A 71 -1.12 -51.81 -16.03
C GLN A 71 -1.81 -50.90 -15.00
N CYS A 72 -2.00 -49.60 -15.30
CA CYS A 72 -2.57 -48.65 -14.37
C CYS A 72 -3.90 -48.08 -14.84
N GLN A 73 -4.75 -47.73 -13.90
CA GLN A 73 -5.95 -46.92 -14.10
C GLN A 73 -5.73 -45.53 -13.52
N ILE A 74 -6.09 -44.50 -14.27
CA ILE A 74 -5.97 -43.10 -13.83
C ILE A 74 -7.35 -42.53 -13.55
N GLU A 75 -7.48 -41.90 -12.43
CA GLU A 75 -8.66 -41.12 -12.04
C GLU A 75 -8.23 -39.71 -11.71
N LEU A 76 -8.88 -38.72 -12.30
CA LEU A 76 -8.69 -37.31 -11.98
C LEU A 76 -9.85 -36.80 -11.14
N ARG A 77 -9.54 -36.16 -10.03
CA ARG A 77 -10.51 -35.44 -9.19
C ARG A 77 -10.14 -33.98 -9.16
N ILE A 78 -11.08 -33.13 -9.52
CA ILE A 78 -10.89 -31.69 -9.58
C ILE A 78 -11.53 -31.06 -8.36
N GLN A 79 -10.77 -30.27 -7.63
CA GLN A 79 -11.24 -29.51 -6.47
C GLN A 79 -11.24 -28.03 -6.84
N GLY A 80 -12.41 -27.38 -6.81
CA GLY A 80 -12.54 -25.93 -6.93
C GLY A 80 -12.13 -25.21 -5.65
N THR A 81 -11.71 -23.95 -5.77
CA THR A 81 -11.21 -23.12 -4.67
C THR A 81 -12.30 -22.39 -3.87
N THR A 82 -13.59 -22.64 -4.14
CA THR A 82 -14.70 -22.08 -3.36
C THR A 82 -14.87 -22.78 -2.03
N ARG A 83 -15.53 -22.12 -1.05
CA ARG A 83 -15.70 -22.58 0.35
C ARG A 83 -16.31 -23.98 0.55
N GLN A 84 -16.81 -24.60 -0.52
CA GLN A 84 -17.20 -26.00 -0.55
C GLN A 84 -16.51 -26.67 -1.72
N PRO A 85 -15.61 -27.63 -1.47
CA PRO A 85 -14.95 -28.36 -2.53
C PRO A 85 -15.97 -29.25 -3.25
N GLU A 86 -16.23 -28.97 -4.50
CA GLU A 86 -16.96 -29.85 -5.39
C GLU A 86 -15.95 -30.80 -6.03
N TYR A 87 -16.11 -32.09 -5.79
CA TYR A 87 -15.28 -33.12 -6.40
C TYR A 87 -15.99 -33.67 -7.63
N PHE A 88 -15.32 -33.57 -8.77
CA PHE A 88 -15.78 -34.20 -10.00
C PHE A 88 -14.88 -35.38 -10.32
N SER A 89 -15.47 -36.54 -10.54
CA SER A 89 -14.76 -37.76 -10.95
C SER A 89 -14.91 -37.92 -12.47
N ILE A 90 -13.76 -38.02 -13.14
CA ILE A 90 -13.72 -38.30 -14.59
C ILE A 90 -13.50 -39.81 -14.75
N GLN A 91 -14.52 -40.54 -15.16
CA GLN A 91 -14.50 -42.02 -15.15
C GLN A 91 -14.02 -42.68 -16.43
N SER A 92 -13.66 -41.97 -17.48
CA SER A 92 -13.21 -42.65 -18.71
C SER A 92 -11.91 -42.04 -19.26
N ILE A 93 -10.85 -42.83 -19.21
CA ILE A 93 -9.63 -42.58 -19.95
C ILE A 93 -9.69 -43.53 -21.17
N LEU A 94 -9.77 -42.94 -22.33
CA LEU A 94 -9.68 -43.70 -23.61
C LEU A 94 -8.20 -43.74 -24.03
N PRO A 95 -7.66 -44.89 -24.41
CA PRO A 95 -6.35 -44.94 -25.01
C PRO A 95 -6.34 -44.12 -26.31
N SER A 96 -5.33 -43.28 -26.49
CA SER A 96 -5.13 -42.57 -27.75
C SER A 96 -4.75 -43.57 -28.87
N GLN A 97 -4.72 -43.12 -30.12
CA GLN A 97 -4.31 -43.96 -31.24
C GLN A 97 -2.81 -44.28 -31.23
N GLU A 98 -2.03 -43.65 -30.37
CA GLU A 98 -0.63 -43.97 -30.15
C GLU A 98 -0.50 -44.84 -28.90
N GLU A 99 0.25 -45.94 -29.05
CA GLU A 99 0.46 -46.93 -27.99
C GLU A 99 1.14 -46.29 -26.76
N GLY A 100 0.47 -46.32 -25.59
CA GLY A 100 0.98 -45.77 -24.33
C GLY A 100 0.57 -44.33 -23.99
N VAL A 101 -0.13 -43.65 -24.87
CA VAL A 101 -0.63 -42.29 -24.63
C VAL A 101 -2.13 -42.31 -24.34
N TYR A 102 -2.56 -41.66 -23.26
CA TYR A 102 -3.95 -41.56 -22.87
C TYR A 102 -4.39 -40.11 -22.90
N GLU A 103 -5.37 -39.79 -23.74
CA GLU A 103 -6.01 -38.48 -23.80
C GLU A 103 -7.20 -38.46 -22.87
N VAL A 104 -7.20 -37.53 -21.92
CA VAL A 104 -8.37 -37.22 -21.07
C VAL A 104 -9.02 -35.96 -21.56
N ARG A 105 -10.15 -36.10 -22.25
CA ARG A 105 -10.96 -34.96 -22.65
C ARG A 105 -11.96 -34.64 -21.54
N LEU A 106 -11.94 -33.43 -21.06
CA LEU A 106 -13.02 -32.90 -20.22
C LEU A 106 -14.23 -32.73 -21.12
N GLN A 107 -15.07 -33.75 -21.22
CA GLN A 107 -16.28 -33.68 -22.02
C GLN A 107 -17.33 -32.75 -21.41
N ASP A 108 -18.08 -32.14 -22.28
CA ASP A 108 -19.16 -31.17 -22.28
C ASP A 108 -20.18 -31.12 -21.14
N ASN A 109 -20.02 -31.77 -20.08
CA ASN A 109 -20.96 -31.70 -18.95
C ASN A 109 -20.65 -30.56 -17.97
N GLY A 110 -20.09 -29.46 -18.46
CA GLY A 110 -20.02 -28.23 -17.70
C GLY A 110 -18.97 -28.19 -16.59
N VAL A 111 -18.09 -29.15 -16.50
CA VAL A 111 -16.93 -29.06 -15.61
C VAL A 111 -15.87 -28.22 -16.34
N ARG A 112 -16.18 -26.95 -16.47
CA ARG A 112 -15.20 -25.96 -16.83
C ARG A 112 -14.53 -25.55 -15.55
N LEU A 113 -13.22 -25.61 -15.54
CA LEU A 113 -12.44 -25.01 -14.47
C LEU A 113 -12.55 -23.49 -14.61
N THR A 114 -13.71 -22.96 -14.23
CA THR A 114 -13.97 -21.51 -14.14
C THR A 114 -13.29 -20.87 -12.94
N TYR A 115 -12.56 -21.66 -12.17
CA TYR A 115 -11.92 -21.22 -10.94
C TYR A 115 -10.45 -20.96 -11.20
N LYS A 116 -9.99 -19.73 -11.01
CA LYS A 116 -8.57 -19.45 -10.77
C LYS A 116 -8.09 -20.35 -9.64
N ASN A 117 -7.01 -21.08 -9.86
CA ASN A 117 -6.40 -21.96 -8.87
C ASN A 117 -7.16 -23.28 -8.55
N ALA A 118 -7.72 -23.95 -9.53
CA ALA A 118 -8.20 -25.31 -9.32
C ALA A 118 -7.04 -26.25 -8.95
N VAL A 119 -7.27 -27.11 -7.96
CA VAL A 119 -6.34 -28.16 -7.58
C VAL A 119 -6.84 -29.47 -8.17
N VAL A 120 -6.01 -30.14 -8.95
CA VAL A 120 -6.34 -31.43 -9.53
C VAL A 120 -5.58 -32.51 -8.79
N LEU A 121 -6.34 -33.46 -8.22
CA LEU A 121 -5.81 -34.67 -7.62
C LEU A 121 -5.78 -35.77 -8.70
N CYS A 122 -4.61 -36.23 -9.06
CA CYS A 122 -4.45 -37.39 -9.91
C CYS A 122 -4.24 -38.64 -9.04
N LEU A 123 -5.08 -39.63 -9.24
CA LEU A 123 -5.00 -40.93 -8.59
C LEU A 123 -4.62 -41.98 -9.64
N ILE A 124 -3.52 -42.69 -9.41
CA ILE A 124 -3.05 -43.75 -10.29
C ILE A 124 -3.18 -45.06 -9.49
N THR A 125 -4.01 -45.97 -9.97
CA THR A 125 -4.26 -47.24 -9.30
C THR A 125 -3.79 -48.38 -10.20
N SER A 126 -3.06 -49.33 -9.65
CA SER A 126 -2.68 -50.53 -10.40
C SER A 126 -3.92 -51.39 -10.71
N ARG A 127 -4.00 -51.93 -11.92
CA ARG A 127 -5.09 -52.81 -12.29
C ARG A 127 -4.92 -54.17 -11.60
N ALA A 128 -6.03 -54.79 -11.26
CA ALA A 128 -6.02 -56.12 -10.65
C ALA A 128 -5.30 -57.15 -11.52
N GLY A 129 -4.39 -57.93 -10.93
CA GLY A 129 -3.59 -58.93 -11.61
C GLY A 129 -2.21 -58.47 -12.14
N TYR A 130 -1.89 -57.18 -11.99
CA TYR A 130 -0.58 -56.64 -12.34
C TYR A 130 0.25 -56.35 -11.09
N GLY A 131 1.55 -56.48 -11.21
CA GLY A 131 2.49 -56.16 -10.15
C GLY A 131 2.65 -54.64 -9.93
N THR A 132 3.68 -54.26 -9.19
CA THR A 132 4.03 -52.85 -9.00
C THR A 132 4.38 -52.20 -10.34
N SER A 133 3.74 -51.13 -10.69
CA SER A 133 3.98 -50.35 -11.91
C SER A 133 4.77 -49.11 -11.64
N MET A 134 5.63 -48.74 -12.56
CA MET A 134 6.45 -47.51 -12.49
C MET A 134 6.05 -46.56 -13.61
N ILE A 135 5.82 -45.30 -13.24
CA ILE A 135 5.56 -44.23 -14.20
C ILE A 135 6.72 -43.25 -14.09
N THR A 136 7.35 -42.94 -15.21
CA THR A 136 8.46 -41.99 -15.26
C THR A 136 7.97 -40.56 -15.37
N SER A 137 8.65 -39.64 -14.71
CA SER A 137 8.41 -38.20 -14.80
C SER A 137 8.60 -37.69 -16.24
N GLY A 138 7.86 -36.69 -16.61
CA GLY A 138 7.76 -36.17 -18.00
C GLY A 138 6.55 -36.74 -18.75
N ALA A 139 5.85 -37.69 -18.13
CA ALA A 139 4.67 -38.35 -18.67
C ALA A 139 3.37 -37.55 -18.57
N PHE A 140 3.41 -36.39 -17.96
CA PHE A 140 2.18 -35.60 -17.73
C PHE A 140 2.29 -34.23 -18.37
N GLN A 141 1.40 -33.94 -19.29
CA GLN A 141 1.26 -32.65 -19.91
C GLN A 141 -0.19 -32.18 -19.73
N VAL A 142 -0.37 -30.98 -19.23
CA VAL A 142 -1.68 -30.30 -19.20
C VAL A 142 -1.72 -29.37 -20.40
N ILE A 143 -2.57 -29.66 -21.36
CA ILE A 143 -2.75 -28.86 -22.56
C ILE A 143 -4.08 -28.11 -22.37
N SER A 144 -4.03 -26.79 -22.31
CA SER A 144 -5.21 -25.96 -22.36
C SER A 144 -5.49 -25.62 -23.83
N SER A 145 -6.51 -26.21 -24.42
CA SER A 145 -6.91 -25.87 -25.78
C SER A 145 -7.46 -24.45 -25.86
N MET A 146 -7.96 -23.89 -24.77
CA MET A 146 -8.49 -22.53 -24.72
C MET A 146 -7.40 -21.48 -24.59
N SER A 147 -6.27 -21.78 -23.93
CA SER A 147 -5.15 -20.85 -23.82
C SER A 147 -4.42 -20.61 -25.16
N HIS A 148 -4.62 -21.47 -26.14
CA HIS A 148 -4.05 -21.32 -27.48
C HIS A 148 -4.86 -20.43 -28.39
N ALA A 149 -6.18 -20.48 -28.25
CA ALA A 149 -7.08 -19.72 -29.11
C ALA A 149 -7.17 -18.26 -28.67
N GLY A 150 -7.11 -18.03 -27.35
CA GLY A 150 -7.36 -16.72 -26.76
C GLY A 150 -6.14 -15.80 -26.68
N ILE A 151 -6.37 -14.60 -26.15
CA ILE A 151 -5.31 -13.63 -25.84
C ILE A 151 -4.64 -14.07 -24.55
N SER A 152 -3.33 -14.31 -24.59
CA SER A 152 -2.54 -14.76 -23.44
C SER A 152 -1.64 -13.67 -22.84
N ASP A 153 -1.37 -12.61 -23.61
CA ASP A 153 -0.61 -11.46 -23.17
C ASP A 153 -1.15 -10.20 -23.85
N PHE A 154 -1.18 -9.07 -23.12
CA PHE A 154 -1.66 -7.81 -23.65
C PHE A 154 -0.92 -6.65 -22.99
N TYR A 155 -0.23 -5.83 -23.79
CA TYR A 155 0.55 -4.72 -23.28
C TYR A 155 0.68 -3.58 -24.29
N PHE A 156 1.04 -2.40 -23.81
CA PHE A 156 1.43 -1.26 -24.63
C PHE A 156 2.93 -1.07 -24.50
N SER A 157 3.68 -1.32 -25.57
CA SER A 157 5.13 -1.07 -25.57
C SER A 157 5.41 0.42 -25.76
N LYS A 158 6.44 0.93 -25.08
CA LYS A 158 6.95 2.29 -25.25
C LYS A 158 7.43 2.56 -26.67
N GLU A 159 7.98 1.56 -27.34
CA GLU A 159 8.49 1.69 -28.72
C GLU A 159 7.37 2.08 -29.68
N LEU A 160 6.20 1.44 -29.55
CA LEU A 160 5.04 1.67 -30.41
C LEU A 160 4.15 2.82 -29.91
N ASN A 161 4.26 3.17 -28.64
CA ASN A 161 3.52 4.24 -27.99
C ASN A 161 4.51 5.22 -27.34
N PRO A 162 5.14 6.14 -28.09
CA PRO A 162 6.23 6.99 -27.58
C PRO A 162 5.83 7.92 -26.43
N SER A 163 4.53 8.16 -26.24
CA SER A 163 3.99 8.90 -25.10
C SER A 163 4.13 8.16 -23.77
N LEU A 164 4.33 6.83 -23.79
CA LEU A 164 4.62 6.04 -22.61
C LEU A 164 6.09 6.19 -22.19
N GLN A 165 6.36 6.14 -20.90
CA GLN A 165 7.73 6.16 -20.36
C GLN A 165 8.34 4.76 -20.24
N ALA A 166 7.50 3.75 -20.11
CA ALA A 166 7.88 2.33 -20.05
C ALA A 166 6.75 1.50 -20.67
N ASP A 167 7.01 0.22 -20.89
CA ASP A 167 5.99 -0.73 -21.31
C ASP A 167 4.93 -0.90 -20.20
N VAL A 168 3.66 -0.99 -20.60
CA VAL A 168 2.53 -1.15 -19.69
C VAL A 168 1.86 -2.47 -19.97
N HIS A 169 2.04 -3.43 -19.09
CA HIS A 169 1.39 -4.74 -19.15
C HIS A 169 0.04 -4.70 -18.45
N LEU A 170 -0.95 -5.36 -19.05
CA LEU A 170 -2.31 -5.46 -18.54
C LEU A 170 -2.60 -6.90 -18.16
N ASP A 171 -3.36 -7.09 -17.09
CA ASP A 171 -3.77 -8.40 -16.62
C ASP A 171 -4.96 -8.92 -17.42
N ILE A 172 -4.95 -10.21 -17.76
CA ILE A 172 -6.08 -10.89 -18.37
C ILE A 172 -6.76 -11.72 -17.28
N ALA A 173 -7.97 -11.34 -16.92
CA ALA A 173 -8.76 -11.98 -15.87
C ALA A 173 -10.03 -12.59 -16.45
N SER A 174 -10.45 -13.76 -15.94
CA SER A 174 -11.74 -14.34 -16.27
C SER A 174 -12.87 -13.48 -15.70
N ALA A 175 -13.92 -13.22 -16.48
CA ALA A 175 -15.13 -12.58 -16.02
C ALA A 175 -16.09 -13.60 -15.37
N GLU A 176 -17.17 -13.11 -14.75
CA GLU A 176 -18.20 -13.99 -14.16
C GLU A 176 -18.95 -14.80 -15.22
N GLU A 177 -19.11 -14.23 -16.42
CA GLU A 177 -19.76 -14.89 -17.53
C GLU A 177 -18.79 -15.79 -18.29
N LEU A 178 -19.33 -16.87 -18.77
CA LEU A 178 -18.61 -17.90 -19.50
C LEU A 178 -18.08 -17.34 -20.83
N TYR A 179 -16.81 -17.65 -21.16
CA TYR A 179 -16.09 -17.16 -22.35
C TYR A 179 -15.84 -15.64 -22.36
N GLN A 180 -16.13 -14.97 -21.29
CA GLN A 180 -15.80 -13.57 -21.14
C GLN A 180 -14.55 -13.39 -20.28
N HIS A 181 -13.71 -12.45 -20.67
CA HIS A 181 -12.49 -12.07 -19.98
C HIS A 181 -12.44 -10.55 -19.88
N ASN A 182 -11.69 -10.08 -18.89
CA ASN A 182 -11.36 -8.67 -18.81
C ASN A 182 -9.85 -8.49 -19.06
N ILE A 183 -9.51 -7.48 -19.83
CA ILE A 183 -8.15 -6.95 -19.93
C ILE A 183 -8.10 -5.76 -18.99
N GLU A 184 -7.49 -5.93 -17.82
CA GLU A 184 -7.56 -4.97 -16.72
C GLU A 184 -6.21 -4.36 -16.42
N GLY A 185 -6.19 -3.07 -16.18
CA GLY A 185 -4.99 -2.38 -15.75
C GLY A 185 -5.07 -0.88 -15.87
N ASN A 186 -3.95 -0.24 -15.60
CA ASN A 186 -3.87 1.21 -15.59
C ASN A 186 -2.91 1.66 -16.69
N ILE A 187 -3.42 2.44 -17.63
CA ILE A 187 -2.56 3.22 -18.49
C ILE A 187 -2.20 4.52 -17.78
N PRO A 188 -1.04 5.10 -18.10
CA PRO A 188 -0.58 6.31 -17.44
C PRO A 188 -1.59 7.44 -17.52
N VAL A 189 -1.94 8.01 -16.38
CA VAL A 189 -2.94 9.08 -16.25
C VAL A 189 -2.55 10.39 -16.94
N TRP A 190 -1.29 10.54 -17.35
CA TRP A 190 -0.77 11.71 -18.07
C TRP A 190 -0.90 11.60 -19.60
N LEU A 191 -1.44 10.52 -20.14
CA LEU A 191 -1.68 10.42 -21.57
C LEU A 191 -2.90 11.27 -21.94
N GLU A 192 -2.69 12.23 -22.82
CA GLU A 192 -3.77 13.05 -23.37
C GLU A 192 -4.46 12.34 -24.54
N ASP A 193 -3.69 11.59 -25.32
CA ASP A 193 -4.18 10.80 -26.45
C ASP A 193 -4.20 9.31 -26.07
N LEU A 194 -5.39 8.73 -26.09
CA LEU A 194 -5.66 7.32 -25.76
C LEU A 194 -5.75 6.43 -27.00
N HIS A 195 -5.38 6.94 -28.18
CA HIS A 195 -5.19 6.11 -29.36
C HIS A 195 -3.86 5.37 -29.26
N LEU A 196 -3.90 4.15 -28.72
CA LEU A 196 -2.72 3.35 -28.44
C LEU A 196 -2.66 2.13 -29.36
N THR A 197 -1.44 1.69 -29.63
CA THR A 197 -1.13 0.48 -30.38
C THR A 197 -0.83 -0.65 -29.40
N PRO A 198 -1.78 -1.57 -29.13
CA PRO A 198 -1.53 -2.70 -28.26
C PRO A 198 -0.67 -3.77 -28.94
N SER A 199 0.16 -4.43 -28.15
CA SER A 199 0.81 -5.68 -28.49
C SER A 199 0.11 -6.80 -27.72
N PHE A 200 -0.17 -7.91 -28.38
CA PHE A 200 -0.83 -9.06 -27.78
C PHE A 200 -0.35 -10.36 -28.42
N THR A 201 -0.46 -11.45 -27.64
CA THR A 201 -0.21 -12.80 -28.12
C THR A 201 -1.53 -13.56 -28.16
N SER A 202 -1.83 -14.17 -29.29
CA SER A 202 -3.01 -15.02 -29.48
C SER A 202 -2.73 -16.11 -30.51
N GLY A 203 -3.29 -17.30 -30.28
CA GLY A 203 -3.19 -18.42 -31.26
C GLY A 203 -4.10 -18.26 -32.47
N ASN A 204 -5.19 -17.51 -32.33
CA ASN A 204 -6.18 -17.28 -33.39
C ASN A 204 -6.32 -15.78 -33.71
N PRO A 205 -6.88 -15.42 -34.85
CA PRO A 205 -7.09 -14.01 -35.21
C PRO A 205 -7.95 -13.26 -34.21
N VAL A 206 -7.40 -12.16 -33.71
CA VAL A 206 -8.09 -11.24 -32.79
C VAL A 206 -8.87 -10.22 -33.60
N LYS A 207 -10.12 -9.94 -33.22
CA LYS A 207 -11.01 -9.00 -33.91
C LYS A 207 -11.53 -7.93 -32.96
N VAL A 208 -11.72 -6.71 -33.46
CA VAL A 208 -12.49 -5.65 -32.81
C VAL A 208 -13.60 -5.25 -33.79
N ASN A 209 -14.86 -5.28 -33.37
CA ASN A 209 -16.01 -5.03 -34.24
C ASN A 209 -15.97 -5.83 -35.57
N GLY A 210 -15.52 -7.08 -35.51
CA GLY A 210 -15.38 -7.97 -36.66
C GLY A 210 -14.18 -7.73 -37.56
N VAL A 211 -13.36 -6.70 -37.30
CA VAL A 211 -12.16 -6.36 -38.07
C VAL A 211 -10.93 -7.01 -37.40
N VAL A 212 -10.16 -7.76 -38.17
CA VAL A 212 -8.93 -8.41 -37.68
C VAL A 212 -7.92 -7.37 -37.23
N GLN A 213 -7.35 -7.58 -36.05
CA GLN A 213 -6.34 -6.75 -35.43
C GLN A 213 -4.96 -7.38 -35.62
N GLU A 214 -3.97 -6.55 -35.94
CA GLU A 214 -2.57 -6.96 -35.99
C GLU A 214 -1.86 -6.45 -34.74
N SER A 215 -1.30 -7.38 -33.94
CA SER A 215 -0.50 -7.06 -32.76
C SER A 215 0.67 -6.12 -33.11
N GLY A 216 0.80 -5.04 -32.37
CA GLY A 216 1.84 -4.03 -32.60
C GLY A 216 1.62 -3.11 -33.82
N LYS A 217 0.40 -3.13 -34.44
CA LYS A 217 0.10 -2.29 -35.59
C LYS A 217 -1.28 -1.62 -35.54
N SER A 218 -2.31 -2.36 -35.11
CA SER A 218 -3.66 -1.83 -35.08
C SER A 218 -3.84 -0.88 -33.92
N VAL A 219 -4.22 0.36 -34.20
CA VAL A 219 -4.49 1.40 -33.20
C VAL A 219 -5.94 1.28 -32.73
N GLN A 220 -6.18 1.43 -31.42
CA GLN A 220 -7.51 1.49 -30.83
C GLN A 220 -7.61 2.71 -29.90
N ASP A 221 -8.83 3.25 -29.79
CA ASP A 221 -9.15 4.32 -28.84
C ASP A 221 -9.60 3.70 -27.50
N PHE A 222 -8.73 3.84 -26.49
CA PHE A 222 -8.98 3.34 -25.13
C PHE A 222 -9.64 4.39 -24.21
N SER A 223 -10.17 5.47 -24.76
CA SER A 223 -11.04 6.40 -23.99
C SER A 223 -12.37 5.75 -23.58
N GLN A 224 -12.72 4.65 -24.24
CA GLN A 224 -13.87 3.81 -23.95
C GLN A 224 -13.45 2.34 -23.90
N PRO A 225 -14.21 1.47 -23.23
CA PRO A 225 -13.95 0.03 -23.26
C PRO A 225 -13.92 -0.50 -24.70
N VAL A 226 -12.89 -1.27 -25.03
CA VAL A 226 -12.75 -1.95 -26.33
C VAL A 226 -12.98 -3.43 -26.12
N GLU A 227 -13.86 -4.02 -26.91
CA GLU A 227 -14.10 -5.46 -26.91
C GLU A 227 -13.26 -6.14 -28.00
N TYR A 228 -12.37 -7.04 -27.56
CA TYR A 228 -11.64 -7.94 -28.44
C TYR A 228 -12.31 -9.30 -28.46
N THR A 229 -12.46 -9.89 -29.64
CA THR A 229 -13.02 -11.23 -29.80
C THR A 229 -12.05 -12.15 -30.50
N VAL A 230 -12.03 -13.40 -30.06
CA VAL A 230 -11.24 -14.46 -30.67
C VAL A 230 -12.12 -15.68 -30.86
N GLU A 231 -12.19 -16.18 -32.08
CA GLU A 231 -12.93 -17.40 -32.40
C GLU A 231 -12.00 -18.60 -32.29
N THR A 232 -12.35 -19.57 -31.46
CA THR A 232 -11.59 -20.79 -31.32
C THR A 232 -11.75 -21.68 -32.54
N ASN A 233 -10.88 -22.70 -32.68
CA ASN A 233 -10.97 -23.66 -33.77
C ASN A 233 -12.29 -24.46 -33.78
N GLU A 234 -12.98 -24.49 -32.63
CA GLU A 234 -14.28 -25.16 -32.45
C GLU A 234 -15.48 -24.23 -32.65
N GLY A 235 -15.22 -22.98 -33.04
CA GLY A 235 -16.29 -21.99 -33.31
C GLY A 235 -16.81 -21.28 -32.06
N THR A 236 -16.19 -21.47 -30.89
CA THR A 236 -16.52 -20.70 -29.68
C THR A 236 -15.90 -19.31 -29.77
N VAL A 237 -16.65 -18.28 -29.44
CA VAL A 237 -16.15 -16.91 -29.39
C VAL A 237 -15.77 -16.54 -27.96
N LEU A 238 -14.49 -16.22 -27.76
CA LEU A 238 -13.96 -15.64 -26.53
C LEU A 238 -14.06 -14.12 -26.63
N SER A 239 -14.58 -13.47 -25.62
CA SER A 239 -14.69 -12.02 -25.55
C SER A 239 -13.79 -11.46 -24.47
N TYR A 240 -13.06 -10.38 -24.76
CA TYR A 240 -12.11 -9.70 -23.88
C TYR A 240 -12.49 -8.23 -23.80
N ASN A 241 -13.07 -7.82 -22.69
CA ASN A 241 -13.47 -6.43 -22.47
C ASN A 241 -12.36 -5.67 -21.75
N THR A 242 -11.88 -4.58 -22.35
CA THR A 242 -10.88 -3.74 -21.68
C THR A 242 -11.51 -2.96 -20.54
N LYS A 243 -10.91 -3.06 -19.36
CA LYS A 243 -11.22 -2.27 -18.15
C LYS A 243 -9.99 -1.46 -17.78
N ILE A 244 -9.69 -0.48 -18.62
CA ILE A 244 -8.50 0.33 -18.49
C ILE A 244 -8.88 1.62 -17.80
N VAL A 245 -8.22 1.91 -16.69
CA VAL A 245 -8.38 3.16 -15.98
C VAL A 245 -7.28 4.13 -16.38
N HIS A 246 -7.68 5.36 -16.68
CA HIS A 246 -6.79 6.37 -17.21
C HIS A 246 -6.62 7.56 -16.27
N PHE A 247 -7.69 8.18 -15.80
CA PHE A 247 -7.63 9.46 -15.12
C PHE A 247 -8.22 9.41 -13.71
N THR A 248 -7.46 9.89 -12.72
CA THR A 248 -7.91 9.92 -11.32
C THR A 248 -8.22 11.32 -10.81
N GLY A 249 -7.90 12.36 -11.56
CA GLY A 249 -8.05 13.76 -11.13
C GLY A 249 -6.93 14.27 -10.23
N LEU A 250 -5.95 13.43 -9.91
CA LEU A 250 -4.79 13.78 -9.08
C LEU A 250 -3.58 14.17 -9.93
N PRO A 251 -2.69 15.05 -9.43
CA PRO A 251 -1.40 15.26 -10.07
C PRO A 251 -0.58 13.96 -10.06
N VAL A 252 0.27 13.80 -11.07
CA VAL A 252 1.08 12.60 -11.25
C VAL A 252 2.54 12.90 -10.95
N LEU A 253 3.08 12.17 -10.00
CA LEU A 253 4.49 12.18 -9.65
C LEU A 253 5.19 10.99 -10.30
N ILE A 254 6.19 11.26 -11.12
CA ILE A 254 6.94 10.23 -11.85
C ILE A 254 8.36 10.21 -11.31
N ILE A 255 8.77 9.05 -10.80
CA ILE A 255 10.12 8.82 -10.28
C ILE A 255 10.73 7.64 -11.01
N ASN A 256 11.94 7.84 -11.53
CA ASN A 256 12.72 6.76 -12.10
C ASN A 256 14.08 6.72 -11.40
N THR A 257 14.39 5.59 -10.80
CA THR A 257 15.71 5.33 -10.21
C THR A 257 16.74 5.02 -11.29
N GLU A 258 18.00 5.17 -10.96
CA GLU A 258 19.08 4.76 -11.84
C GLU A 258 18.96 3.26 -12.17
N ASN A 259 19.01 2.90 -13.45
CA ASN A 259 18.82 1.54 -13.98
C ASN A 259 17.44 0.89 -13.70
N GLY A 260 16.47 1.61 -13.14
CA GLY A 260 15.17 1.05 -12.78
C GLY A 260 15.20 0.17 -11.51
N ASP A 261 16.25 0.27 -10.70
CA ASP A 261 16.42 -0.54 -9.50
C ASP A 261 15.42 -0.14 -8.39
N PRO A 262 14.92 -1.11 -7.58
CA PRO A 262 14.05 -0.82 -6.46
C PRO A 262 14.80 -0.14 -5.31
N VAL A 263 14.13 0.73 -4.56
CA VAL A 263 14.66 1.30 -3.32
C VAL A 263 14.57 0.26 -2.21
N THR A 264 15.72 -0.18 -1.69
CA THR A 264 15.83 -1.25 -0.69
C THR A 264 16.39 -0.81 0.66
N SER A 265 16.96 0.41 0.75
CA SER A 265 17.59 0.95 1.96
C SER A 265 16.84 2.20 2.48
N LYS A 266 16.85 2.37 3.81
CA LYS A 266 16.45 3.62 4.49
C LYS A 266 17.61 4.57 4.71
N ASP A 267 18.82 4.07 4.65
CA ASP A 267 20.02 4.81 5.01
C ASP A 267 20.72 5.35 3.77
N ASP A 268 20.80 4.53 2.72
CA ASP A 268 21.50 4.89 1.49
C ASP A 268 20.60 5.66 0.52
N TRP A 269 21.08 6.79 0.04
CA TRP A 269 20.45 7.57 -1.00
C TRP A 269 20.78 6.98 -2.38
N MET A 270 19.76 6.79 -3.19
CA MET A 270 19.86 6.30 -4.57
C MET A 270 19.57 7.46 -5.53
N ASN A 271 20.37 7.56 -6.60
CA ASN A 271 20.11 8.52 -7.68
C ASN A 271 18.79 8.21 -8.38
N ALA A 272 18.04 9.24 -8.68
CA ALA A 272 16.77 9.15 -9.39
C ALA A 272 16.49 10.42 -10.19
N THR A 273 15.47 10.36 -11.00
CA THR A 273 14.84 11.55 -11.60
C THR A 273 13.42 11.69 -11.09
N ILE A 274 12.96 12.93 -11.00
CA ILE A 274 11.59 13.29 -10.63
C ILE A 274 10.99 14.18 -11.73
N ARG A 275 9.73 13.95 -12.04
CA ARG A 275 8.89 14.79 -12.89
C ARG A 275 7.49 14.86 -12.30
N ILE A 276 6.80 15.98 -12.44
CA ILE A 276 5.40 16.11 -12.01
C ILE A 276 4.57 16.61 -13.20
N GLN A 277 3.40 16.01 -13.36
CA GLN A 277 2.33 16.53 -14.19
C GLN A 277 1.23 17.04 -13.26
N GLY A 278 0.97 18.32 -13.34
CA GLY A 278 0.02 19.03 -12.47
C GLY A 278 -1.43 18.79 -12.83
N MET A 279 -1.71 18.16 -13.98
CA MET A 279 -3.03 17.79 -14.47
C MET A 279 -4.02 18.97 -14.51
N GLY A 280 -3.53 20.15 -14.85
CA GLY A 280 -4.31 21.38 -14.92
C GLY A 280 -4.62 22.04 -13.57
N SER A 281 -4.39 21.35 -12.45
CA SER A 281 -4.57 21.91 -11.10
C SER A 281 -3.32 22.57 -10.55
N PHE A 282 -2.15 22.15 -11.04
CA PHE A 282 -0.84 22.67 -10.64
C PHE A 282 0.04 22.87 -11.88
N GLU A 283 1.12 23.63 -11.74
CA GLU A 283 2.15 23.72 -12.76
C GLU A 283 2.92 22.41 -12.87
N ASP A 284 3.27 22.05 -14.10
CA ASP A 284 4.12 20.91 -14.38
C ASP A 284 5.55 21.15 -13.91
N LEU A 285 6.18 20.12 -13.35
CA LEU A 285 7.61 20.12 -13.09
C LEU A 285 8.31 19.30 -14.19
N PRO A 286 9.20 19.90 -14.98
CA PRO A 286 10.01 19.16 -15.92
C PRO A 286 10.92 18.17 -15.18
N GLN A 287 11.40 17.14 -15.89
CA GLN A 287 12.28 16.15 -15.29
C GLN A 287 13.55 16.80 -14.73
N MET A 288 13.85 16.47 -13.48
CA MET A 288 15.06 16.92 -12.79
C MET A 288 15.68 15.79 -11.98
N VAL A 289 16.93 15.96 -11.60
CA VAL A 289 17.67 15.01 -10.74
C VAL A 289 17.17 15.11 -9.30
N THR A 290 17.07 13.97 -8.65
CA THR A 290 16.78 13.82 -7.22
C THR A 290 17.53 12.61 -6.67
N GLU A 291 17.60 12.52 -5.35
CA GLU A 291 17.95 11.30 -4.64
C GLU A 291 16.69 10.77 -3.91
N ILE A 292 16.57 9.47 -3.79
CA ILE A 292 15.46 8.78 -3.10
C ILE A 292 16.00 7.73 -2.15
N ARG A 293 15.34 7.54 -1.02
CA ARG A 293 15.57 6.41 -0.12
C ARG A 293 14.27 6.00 0.57
N GLY A 294 14.27 4.83 1.19
CA GLY A 294 13.21 4.42 2.09
C GLY A 294 13.12 5.30 3.34
N ARG A 295 11.98 5.28 4.03
CA ARG A 295 11.78 5.97 5.30
C ARG A 295 10.78 5.24 6.21
N GLY A 296 10.69 5.71 7.45
CA GLY A 296 9.78 5.19 8.47
C GLY A 296 10.35 3.98 9.21
N ASN A 297 9.79 3.69 10.36
CA ASN A 297 10.13 2.53 11.17
C ASN A 297 9.22 1.36 10.79
N THR A 298 8.06 1.26 11.41
CA THR A 298 7.07 0.22 11.11
C THR A 298 6.57 0.30 9.67
N THR A 299 6.34 1.50 9.15
CA THR A 299 5.80 1.70 7.79
C THR A 299 6.72 1.19 6.68
N TRP A 300 8.04 1.13 6.92
CA TRP A 300 8.99 0.54 5.97
C TRP A 300 8.85 -0.99 5.83
N LEU A 301 8.28 -1.65 6.82
CA LEU A 301 8.08 -3.10 6.79
C LEU A 301 6.88 -3.50 5.91
N TRP A 302 5.97 -2.57 5.62
CA TRP A 302 4.77 -2.85 4.86
C TRP A 302 5.03 -2.96 3.34
N PRO A 303 4.14 -3.61 2.58
CA PRO A 303 4.31 -3.80 1.13
C PRO A 303 4.43 -2.47 0.38
N LYS A 304 3.54 -1.52 0.62
CA LYS A 304 3.56 -0.18 0.03
C LYS A 304 4.55 0.71 0.79
N LYS A 305 5.68 0.99 0.18
CA LYS A 305 6.83 1.64 0.83
C LYS A 305 6.71 3.17 0.85
N PRO A 306 6.95 3.83 1.98
CA PRO A 306 7.12 5.28 2.03
C PRO A 306 8.56 5.68 1.67
N TYR A 307 8.72 6.89 1.08
CA TYR A 307 10.02 7.36 0.59
C TYR A 307 10.37 8.75 1.11
N ALA A 308 11.66 9.03 1.19
CA ALA A 308 12.22 10.36 1.36
C ALA A 308 12.88 10.80 0.05
N LEU A 309 12.70 12.06 -0.34
CA LEU A 309 13.28 12.67 -1.52
C LEU A 309 14.22 13.79 -1.13
N LYS A 310 15.31 13.93 -1.89
CA LYS A 310 16.28 15.02 -1.78
C LYS A 310 16.56 15.58 -3.17
N LEU A 311 15.90 16.68 -3.52
CA LEU A 311 16.08 17.34 -4.78
C LEU A 311 17.49 17.95 -4.87
N ASP A 312 18.03 18.04 -6.07
CA ASP A 312 19.31 18.67 -6.32
C ASP A 312 19.31 20.17 -5.94
N SER A 313 18.21 20.85 -6.20
CA SER A 313 18.01 22.27 -5.87
C SER A 313 16.70 22.51 -5.11
N LYS A 314 16.62 23.63 -4.34
CA LYS A 314 15.35 24.04 -3.70
C LYS A 314 14.32 24.35 -4.80
N THR A 315 13.30 23.51 -4.93
CA THR A 315 12.26 23.58 -5.96
C THR A 315 10.88 23.55 -5.33
N PRO A 316 9.93 24.39 -5.77
CA PRO A 316 8.53 24.31 -5.37
C PRO A 316 7.88 23.07 -6.00
N LEU A 317 7.07 22.34 -5.25
CA LEU A 317 6.31 21.19 -5.75
C LEU A 317 4.82 21.41 -5.46
N LEU A 318 3.97 21.30 -6.47
CA LEU A 318 2.51 21.36 -6.36
C LEU A 318 2.02 22.56 -5.52
N GLY A 319 2.50 23.75 -5.84
CA GLY A 319 2.14 24.99 -5.14
C GLY A 319 2.74 25.15 -3.73
N MET A 320 3.46 24.16 -3.22
CA MET A 320 4.17 24.25 -1.94
C MET A 320 5.50 24.98 -2.12
N PRO A 321 5.96 25.78 -1.13
CA PRO A 321 7.20 26.54 -1.21
C PRO A 321 8.43 25.68 -1.49
N LYS A 322 9.40 26.28 -2.17
CA LYS A 322 10.64 25.61 -2.59
C LYS A 322 11.42 25.00 -1.42
N HIS A 323 11.82 23.76 -1.56
CA HIS A 323 12.75 23.09 -0.66
C HIS A 323 13.42 21.88 -1.34
N LYS A 324 14.51 21.34 -0.73
CA LYS A 324 15.16 20.13 -1.21
C LYS A 324 14.53 18.84 -0.66
N ARG A 325 14.02 18.85 0.57
CA ARG A 325 13.58 17.65 1.30
C ARG A 325 12.06 17.48 1.24
N TRP A 326 11.61 16.34 0.76
CA TRP A 326 10.21 15.96 0.65
C TRP A 326 9.99 14.54 1.13
N VAL A 327 8.76 14.19 1.42
CA VAL A 327 8.36 12.86 1.88
C VAL A 327 7.17 12.38 1.06
N LEU A 328 7.19 11.11 0.69
CA LEU A 328 6.06 10.39 0.13
C LEU A 328 5.53 9.42 1.20
N LEU A 329 4.41 9.75 1.81
CA LEU A 329 3.70 8.88 2.74
C LEU A 329 2.81 7.92 1.95
N ALA A 330 2.93 6.64 2.26
CA ALA A 330 2.20 5.58 1.57
C ALA A 330 0.76 5.43 2.06
N ASN A 331 0.45 5.86 3.29
CA ASN A 331 -0.85 5.73 3.97
C ASN A 331 -1.43 4.30 3.90
N PHE A 332 -0.55 3.27 3.92
CA PHE A 332 -0.94 1.88 3.64
C PHE A 332 -1.97 1.35 4.64
N MET A 333 -1.79 1.62 5.94
CA MET A 333 -2.69 1.13 6.99
C MET A 333 -3.92 2.02 7.21
N ASP A 334 -4.02 3.13 6.50
CA ASP A 334 -5.17 4.03 6.57
C ASP A 334 -6.18 3.71 5.47
N ARG A 335 -7.26 3.00 5.80
CA ARG A 335 -8.34 2.68 4.86
C ARG A 335 -8.99 3.94 4.26
N THR A 336 -8.89 5.08 4.93
CA THR A 336 -9.39 6.36 4.40
C THR A 336 -8.39 7.09 3.52
N MET A 337 -7.07 6.80 3.66
CA MET A 337 -5.95 7.54 3.05
C MET A 337 -5.94 9.04 3.36
N LEU A 338 -6.81 9.52 4.25
CA LEU A 338 -7.09 10.94 4.51
C LEU A 338 -6.77 11.40 5.94
N ARG A 339 -6.43 10.49 6.89
CA ARG A 339 -6.22 10.86 8.29
C ARG A 339 -5.14 11.91 8.47
N ASN A 340 -3.96 11.69 7.91
CA ASN A 340 -2.87 12.69 7.92
C ASN A 340 -3.32 14.02 7.31
N ARG A 341 -4.01 13.99 6.17
CA ARG A 341 -4.47 15.20 5.49
C ARG A 341 -5.48 15.98 6.31
N MET A 342 -6.40 15.30 6.97
CA MET A 342 -7.38 15.94 7.87
C MET A 342 -6.71 16.56 9.09
N ALA A 343 -5.76 15.84 9.71
CA ALA A 343 -5.01 16.36 10.85
C ALA A 343 -4.20 17.60 10.48
N PHE A 344 -3.51 17.58 9.34
CA PHE A 344 -2.78 18.76 8.85
C PHE A 344 -3.74 19.93 8.55
N LYS A 345 -4.92 19.66 7.97
CA LYS A 345 -5.93 20.70 7.72
C LYS A 345 -6.45 21.32 9.02
N ILE A 346 -6.68 20.51 10.05
CA ILE A 346 -7.07 20.98 11.39
C ILE A 346 -5.96 21.85 11.98
N ALA A 347 -4.71 21.40 11.95
CA ALA A 347 -3.59 22.16 12.49
C ALA A 347 -3.33 23.47 11.74
N GLN A 348 -3.49 23.48 10.41
CA GLN A 348 -3.41 24.69 9.59
C GLN A 348 -4.49 25.72 9.93
N SER A 349 -5.59 25.31 10.55
CA SER A 349 -6.65 26.22 11.00
C SER A 349 -6.31 26.91 12.31
N THR A 350 -5.28 26.45 13.03
CA THR A 350 -4.79 27.01 14.30
C THR A 350 -3.77 28.13 14.08
N SER A 351 -3.10 28.59 15.13
CA SER A 351 -1.99 29.54 15.07
C SER A 351 -0.61 28.88 15.24
N LEU A 352 -0.50 27.57 15.08
CA LEU A 352 0.79 26.91 14.98
C LEU A 352 1.59 27.54 13.84
N ALA A 353 2.82 27.92 14.10
CA ALA A 353 3.60 28.77 13.18
C ALA A 353 3.81 28.12 11.81
N TRP A 354 3.89 26.80 11.79
CA TRP A 354 3.95 26.02 10.57
C TRP A 354 3.34 24.63 10.78
N THR A 355 2.67 24.17 9.75
CA THR A 355 2.15 22.80 9.62
C THR A 355 2.53 22.28 8.24
N PRO A 356 3.01 21.04 8.10
CA PRO A 356 3.40 20.49 6.80
C PRO A 356 2.28 20.61 5.77
N ARG A 357 2.58 21.27 4.65
CA ARG A 357 1.71 21.29 3.49
C ARG A 357 1.87 19.97 2.74
N ASN A 358 0.82 19.56 2.09
CA ASN A 358 0.80 18.25 1.46
C ASN A 358 -0.16 18.23 0.27
N GLU A 359 0.10 17.32 -0.67
CA GLU A 359 -0.81 17.03 -1.77
C GLU A 359 -0.83 15.53 -2.06
N ILE A 360 -2.00 15.00 -2.43
CA ILE A 360 -2.12 13.60 -2.82
C ILE A 360 -1.85 13.49 -4.31
N VAL A 361 -0.99 12.57 -4.67
CA VAL A 361 -0.49 12.34 -6.03
C VAL A 361 -0.63 10.89 -6.44
N GLU A 362 -0.79 10.61 -7.72
CA GLU A 362 -0.51 9.29 -8.26
C GLU A 362 0.99 9.10 -8.42
N LEU A 363 1.55 8.01 -7.93
CA LEU A 363 2.96 7.71 -8.07
C LEU A 363 3.19 6.73 -9.22
N ILE A 364 3.97 7.16 -10.20
CA ILE A 364 4.55 6.28 -11.20
C ILE A 364 6.02 6.07 -10.85
N PHE A 365 6.37 4.86 -10.51
CA PHE A 365 7.71 4.49 -10.08
C PHE A 365 8.32 3.49 -11.06
N ASN A 366 9.42 3.87 -11.71
CA ASN A 366 10.06 3.06 -12.75
C ASN A 366 9.05 2.59 -13.82
N GLY A 367 8.19 3.50 -14.29
CA GLY A 367 7.17 3.23 -15.30
C GLY A 367 5.96 2.43 -14.82
N ARG A 368 5.86 2.09 -13.52
CA ARG A 368 4.73 1.34 -12.96
C ARG A 368 3.93 2.20 -12.00
N HIS A 369 2.62 2.19 -12.14
CA HIS A 369 1.72 2.83 -11.19
C HIS A 369 1.80 2.16 -9.82
N GLN A 370 1.97 2.95 -8.78
CA GLN A 370 2.10 2.50 -7.38
C GLN A 370 0.92 2.96 -6.50
N GLY A 371 -0.19 3.39 -7.11
CA GLY A 371 -1.31 3.98 -6.40
C GLY A 371 -1.02 5.40 -5.93
N ASN A 372 -1.90 5.93 -5.08
CA ASN A 372 -1.72 7.27 -4.56
C ASN A 372 -0.75 7.32 -3.39
N TYR A 373 -0.05 8.45 -3.29
CA TYR A 373 0.83 8.79 -2.18
C TYR A 373 0.51 10.21 -1.72
N MET A 374 0.82 10.52 -0.48
CA MET A 374 0.77 11.91 -0.02
C MET A 374 2.19 12.50 -0.07
N LEU A 375 2.42 13.44 -0.99
CA LEU A 375 3.63 14.26 -1.02
C LEU A 375 3.54 15.31 0.06
N VAL A 376 4.51 15.32 0.98
CA VAL A 376 4.49 16.16 2.19
C VAL A 376 5.82 16.88 2.35
N GLU A 377 5.76 18.11 2.85
CA GLU A 377 6.94 18.84 3.31
C GLU A 377 7.58 18.09 4.49
N HIS A 378 8.88 17.81 4.39
CA HIS A 378 9.64 17.23 5.50
C HIS A 378 9.90 18.27 6.59
N ILE A 379 9.79 17.90 7.85
CA ILE A 379 10.15 18.79 8.97
C ILE A 379 11.64 19.08 8.90
N LYS A 380 11.96 20.34 8.64
CA LYS A 380 13.32 20.86 8.56
C LYS A 380 13.31 22.33 8.94
N GLU A 381 14.45 22.83 9.38
CA GLU A 381 14.70 24.27 9.47
C GLU A 381 14.67 24.86 8.06
N ASP A 382 13.85 25.89 7.84
CA ASP A 382 13.79 26.71 6.63
C ASP A 382 12.82 27.88 6.85
N GLU A 383 13.06 29.00 6.14
CA GLU A 383 12.18 30.19 6.18
C GLU A 383 10.69 29.86 5.89
N ASN A 384 10.43 28.84 5.10
CA ASN A 384 9.09 28.39 4.70
C ASN A 384 8.57 27.19 5.50
N ARG A 385 9.33 26.71 6.48
CA ARG A 385 8.98 25.55 7.34
C ARG A 385 9.09 25.93 8.81
N VAL A 386 9.92 25.22 9.58
CA VAL A 386 10.23 25.64 10.95
C VAL A 386 11.23 26.78 10.85
N ASN A 387 10.73 28.00 10.91
CA ASN A 387 11.54 29.22 10.74
C ASN A 387 12.22 29.59 12.06
N ILE A 388 13.42 29.06 12.22
CA ILE A 388 14.32 29.33 13.35
C ILE A 388 15.72 29.68 12.83
N SER A 389 16.52 30.31 13.67
CA SER A 389 17.91 30.65 13.32
C SER A 389 18.84 29.42 13.42
N ASP A 390 20.07 29.55 12.90
CA ASP A 390 21.11 28.51 13.04
C ASP A 390 21.44 28.15 14.50
N ASP A 391 21.13 29.04 15.46
CA ASP A 391 21.23 28.77 16.89
C ASP A 391 19.95 28.14 17.48
N GLY A 392 18.96 27.85 16.66
CA GLY A 392 17.69 27.23 17.08
C GLY A 392 17.75 25.70 17.16
N TYR A 393 16.67 25.12 17.64
CA TYR A 393 16.54 23.66 17.81
C TYR A 393 15.16 23.19 17.35
N ILE A 394 15.14 22.06 16.65
CA ILE A 394 13.95 21.23 16.47
C ILE A 394 14.15 19.98 17.32
N LEU A 395 13.18 19.72 18.18
CA LEU A 395 13.19 18.58 19.08
C LEU A 395 12.07 17.62 18.71
N GLU A 396 12.34 16.33 18.82
CA GLU A 396 11.33 15.27 18.74
C GLU A 396 11.23 14.56 20.07
N LEU A 397 10.02 14.30 20.52
CA LEU A 397 9.76 13.39 21.61
C LEU A 397 9.43 12.04 21.01
N ASP A 398 10.29 11.04 21.25
CA ASP A 398 10.16 9.71 20.66
C ASP A 398 10.51 8.61 21.67
N PHE A 399 9.53 7.75 21.92
CA PHE A 399 9.70 6.63 22.86
C PHE A 399 10.58 5.49 22.31
N HIS A 400 10.81 5.40 20.97
CA HIS A 400 11.70 4.41 20.38
C HIS A 400 13.13 4.60 20.85
N PHE A 401 13.51 5.84 21.11
CA PHE A 401 14.80 6.20 21.67
C PHE A 401 15.98 5.65 20.86
N ASP A 402 15.93 5.85 19.55
CA ASP A 402 16.90 5.36 18.55
C ASP A 402 17.67 6.47 17.82
N ASN A 403 17.66 7.69 18.37
CA ASN A 403 18.39 8.83 17.82
C ASN A 403 19.77 8.97 18.48
N GLU A 404 20.75 9.51 17.76
CA GLU A 404 22.11 9.67 18.30
C GLU A 404 22.17 10.69 19.45
N ILE A 405 21.46 11.82 19.30
CA ILE A 405 21.43 12.86 20.34
C ILE A 405 20.06 12.84 21.02
N GLN A 406 19.99 12.14 22.14
CA GLN A 406 18.75 11.91 22.86
C GLN A 406 18.99 11.82 24.38
N TRP A 407 17.93 12.12 25.16
CA TRP A 407 17.94 12.00 26.62
C TRP A 407 16.52 11.91 27.18
N PHE A 408 16.41 11.46 28.44
CA PHE A 408 15.18 11.58 29.20
C PHE A 408 15.22 12.82 30.09
N SER A 409 14.26 13.74 29.90
CA SER A 409 14.02 14.79 30.90
C SER A 409 13.36 14.17 32.14
N PRO A 410 13.88 14.45 33.34
CA PRO A 410 13.34 13.86 34.58
C PRO A 410 11.99 14.49 34.99
N HIS A 411 11.58 15.59 34.36
CA HIS A 411 10.41 16.33 34.70
C HIS A 411 9.23 15.95 33.79
N GLY A 412 8.30 15.18 34.31
CA GLY A 412 7.15 14.66 33.61
C GLY A 412 7.25 13.14 33.41
N GLN A 413 6.18 12.59 32.86
CA GLN A 413 6.08 11.15 32.59
C GLN A 413 5.40 10.94 31.25
N SER A 414 5.93 10.02 30.47
CA SER A 414 5.17 9.35 29.40
C SER A 414 4.47 8.10 29.98
N VAL A 415 3.54 7.53 29.24
CA VAL A 415 2.79 6.34 29.69
C VAL A 415 3.72 5.14 29.95
N GLN A 416 4.80 5.02 29.19
CA GLN A 416 5.67 3.84 29.24
C GLN A 416 6.98 4.07 30.01
N GLN A 417 7.35 5.33 30.34
CA GLN A 417 8.69 5.64 30.86
C GLN A 417 8.65 6.70 31.95
N SER A 418 9.59 6.59 32.90
CA SER A 418 9.83 7.63 33.89
C SER A 418 10.66 8.75 33.27
N GLY A 419 9.99 9.78 32.76
CA GLY A 419 10.60 10.91 32.05
C GLY A 419 10.04 11.08 30.65
N ILE A 420 10.42 12.18 30.02
CA ILE A 420 10.01 12.50 28.65
C ILE A 420 11.20 12.31 27.73
N PRO A 421 11.11 11.46 26.69
CA PRO A 421 12.21 11.23 25.76
C PRO A 421 12.34 12.41 24.78
N PHE A 422 13.48 13.07 24.75
CA PHE A 422 13.80 14.13 23.80
C PHE A 422 14.94 13.70 22.90
N ALA A 423 14.83 14.03 21.61
CA ALA A 423 15.87 13.90 20.60
C ALA A 423 16.05 15.24 19.87
N VAL A 424 17.29 15.55 19.46
CA VAL A 424 17.58 16.71 18.61
C VAL A 424 17.46 16.32 17.16
N LYS A 425 16.65 17.06 16.38
CA LYS A 425 16.47 16.88 14.93
C LYS A 425 17.05 18.05 14.11
N PHE A 426 17.34 19.15 14.77
CA PHE A 426 18.11 20.28 14.26
C PHE A 426 18.76 21.00 15.44
N PRO A 427 20.02 21.41 15.33
CA PRO A 427 20.96 21.16 14.23
C PRO A 427 21.16 19.67 13.93
N ASP A 428 21.58 19.33 12.68
CA ASP A 428 21.90 17.94 12.34
C ASP A 428 23.08 17.43 13.21
N GLU A 429 23.16 16.13 13.43
CA GLU A 429 24.11 15.48 14.38
C GLU A 429 25.57 15.78 14.08
N ASP A 430 25.92 15.93 12.80
CA ASP A 430 27.27 16.27 12.35
C ASP A 430 27.66 17.74 12.60
N ASP A 431 26.67 18.62 12.78
CA ASP A 431 26.85 20.07 12.87
C ASP A 431 26.73 20.61 14.29
N ILE A 432 26.02 19.89 15.19
CA ILE A 432 25.76 20.34 16.55
C ILE A 432 26.94 20.15 17.47
N THR A 433 27.27 21.16 18.26
CA THR A 433 28.36 21.10 19.25
C THR A 433 27.88 20.56 20.61
N ALA A 434 28.82 20.01 21.41
CA ALA A 434 28.53 19.58 22.77
C ALA A 434 27.99 20.73 23.66
N ALA A 435 28.44 21.97 23.43
CA ALA A 435 27.91 23.14 24.14
C ALA A 435 26.45 23.40 23.83
N GLN A 436 26.05 23.27 22.57
CA GLN A 436 24.64 23.41 22.13
C GLN A 436 23.78 22.29 22.72
N ILE A 437 24.25 21.04 22.69
CA ILE A 437 23.57 19.90 23.30
C ILE A 437 23.33 20.13 24.79
N ASN A 438 24.33 20.55 25.52
CA ASN A 438 24.20 20.83 26.97
C ASN A 438 23.23 21.98 27.20
N TRP A 439 23.30 23.04 26.39
CA TRP A 439 22.44 24.21 26.55
C TRP A 439 20.95 23.86 26.38
N ILE A 440 20.59 23.08 25.34
CA ILE A 440 19.19 22.71 25.12
C ILE A 440 18.68 21.74 26.19
N LYS A 441 19.51 20.80 26.66
CA LYS A 441 19.19 19.93 27.79
C LYS A 441 18.91 20.74 29.04
N ASP A 442 19.81 21.66 29.40
CA ASP A 442 19.67 22.54 30.56
C ASP A 442 18.38 23.41 30.43
N TYR A 443 18.07 23.90 29.23
CA TYR A 443 16.84 24.68 29.01
C TYR A 443 15.60 23.84 29.26
N ILE A 444 15.52 22.62 28.72
CA ILE A 444 14.39 21.70 28.93
C ILE A 444 14.26 21.32 30.41
N ASP A 445 15.35 21.09 31.11
CA ASP A 445 15.34 20.74 32.53
C ASP A 445 14.93 21.93 33.41
N GLN A 446 15.32 23.15 33.05
CA GLN A 446 14.83 24.38 33.72
C GLN A 446 13.33 24.58 33.46
N ALA A 447 12.86 24.39 32.22
CA ALA A 447 11.44 24.43 31.86
C ALA A 447 10.64 23.41 32.68
N GLY A 448 11.12 22.16 32.72
CA GLY A 448 10.52 21.09 33.51
C GLY A 448 10.47 21.41 35.02
N SER A 449 11.58 21.95 35.57
CA SER A 449 11.66 22.39 36.97
C SER A 449 10.64 23.51 37.24
N ALA A 450 10.48 24.46 36.34
CA ALA A 450 9.48 25.53 36.46
C ALA A 450 8.04 25.00 36.37
N ILE A 451 7.77 24.04 35.49
CA ILE A 451 6.46 23.39 35.32
C ILE A 451 6.03 22.65 36.60
N TYR A 452 6.95 21.96 37.26
CA TYR A 452 6.67 21.15 38.44
C TYR A 452 7.04 21.84 39.78
N GLY A 453 7.59 23.05 39.71
CA GLY A 453 8.00 23.81 40.88
C GLY A 453 6.82 24.49 41.61
N PRO A 454 7.08 24.94 42.85
CA PRO A 454 6.01 25.57 43.64
C PRO A 454 5.49 26.90 43.05
N ALA A 455 6.31 27.57 42.25
CA ALA A 455 5.97 28.84 41.59
C ALA A 455 5.47 28.68 40.15
N PHE A 456 4.97 27.49 39.77
CA PHE A 456 4.73 27.16 38.35
C PHE A 456 3.77 28.15 37.66
N LYS A 457 2.82 28.77 38.37
CA LYS A 457 1.87 29.77 37.83
C LYS A 457 2.43 31.18 37.76
N ASP A 458 3.58 31.43 38.38
CA ASP A 458 4.17 32.77 38.39
C ASP A 458 4.59 33.17 36.95
N PRO A 459 4.19 34.37 36.46
CA PRO A 459 4.47 34.77 35.09
C PRO A 459 5.95 34.97 34.77
N GLU A 460 6.79 35.30 35.78
CA GLU A 460 8.18 35.68 35.62
C GLU A 460 9.16 34.51 35.92
N THR A 461 8.77 33.60 36.80
CA THR A 461 9.62 32.52 37.28
C THR A 461 9.05 31.12 37.00
N GLY A 462 7.76 31.04 36.71
CA GLY A 462 7.07 29.79 36.35
C GLY A 462 7.26 29.37 34.90
N TYR A 463 6.47 28.40 34.49
CA TYR A 463 6.59 27.78 33.16
C TYR A 463 6.36 28.75 31.99
N ARG A 464 5.57 29.83 32.18
CA ARG A 464 5.28 30.83 31.15
C ARG A 464 6.52 31.59 30.68
N LYS A 465 7.60 31.58 31.47
CA LYS A 465 8.89 32.07 31.05
C LYS A 465 9.51 31.22 29.94
N PHE A 466 9.28 29.92 29.98
CA PHE A 466 9.97 28.92 29.16
C PHE A 466 9.14 28.46 27.95
N VAL A 467 7.82 28.33 28.09
CA VAL A 467 6.96 27.80 27.02
C VAL A 467 6.00 28.85 26.50
N ASP A 468 5.69 28.78 25.22
CA ASP A 468 4.65 29.57 24.58
C ASP A 468 3.29 28.91 24.81
N MET A 469 2.48 29.47 25.69
CA MET A 469 1.19 28.90 26.09
C MET A 469 0.26 28.67 24.91
N GLN A 470 0.20 29.59 23.96
CA GLN A 470 -0.75 29.53 22.85
C GLN A 470 -0.42 28.35 21.91
N SER A 471 0.86 28.15 21.59
CA SER A 471 1.27 27.00 20.77
C SER A 471 0.95 25.67 21.46
N PHE A 472 1.16 25.58 22.77
CA PHE A 472 0.84 24.36 23.52
C PHE A 472 -0.67 24.13 23.61
N VAL A 473 -1.49 25.16 23.75
CA VAL A 473 -2.95 25.03 23.71
C VAL A 473 -3.43 24.59 22.33
N ASP A 474 -2.97 25.23 21.26
CA ASP A 474 -3.37 24.88 19.90
C ASP A 474 -2.94 23.46 19.54
N TYR A 475 -1.72 23.05 19.95
CA TYR A 475 -1.22 21.71 19.76
C TYR A 475 -2.07 20.66 20.47
N TRP A 476 -2.41 20.91 21.75
CA TRP A 476 -3.30 20.06 22.51
C TRP A 476 -4.69 19.94 21.87
N ILE A 477 -5.27 21.04 21.39
CA ILE A 477 -6.57 21.04 20.69
C ILE A 477 -6.51 20.11 19.47
N VAL A 478 -5.41 20.16 18.69
CA VAL A 478 -5.26 19.29 17.51
C VAL A 478 -5.24 17.83 17.93
N PHE A 479 -4.47 17.44 18.95
CA PHE A 479 -4.41 16.05 19.41
C PHE A 479 -5.74 15.57 19.99
N GLU A 480 -6.44 16.42 20.74
CA GLU A 480 -7.78 16.11 21.25
C GLU A 480 -8.78 15.91 20.10
N LEU A 481 -8.84 16.84 19.14
CA LEU A 481 -9.78 16.77 18.03
C LEU A 481 -9.50 15.57 17.11
N CYS A 482 -8.26 15.30 16.84
CA CYS A 482 -7.84 14.17 16.02
C CYS A 482 -7.93 12.81 16.75
N ILE A 483 -8.19 12.79 18.07
CA ILE A 483 -8.18 11.55 18.89
C ILE A 483 -6.81 10.85 18.82
N ASN A 484 -5.72 11.58 18.62
CA ASN A 484 -4.40 10.99 18.53
C ASN A 484 -3.79 10.82 19.93
N HIS A 485 -3.39 9.60 20.28
CA HIS A 485 -2.90 9.25 21.61
C HIS A 485 -1.38 9.40 21.78
N GLU A 486 -0.65 9.70 20.70
CA GLU A 486 0.82 9.77 20.75
C GLU A 486 1.35 10.87 21.65
N LEU A 487 0.58 11.92 21.91
CA LEU A 487 0.97 12.93 22.88
C LEU A 487 1.18 12.37 24.31
N ALA A 488 0.45 11.30 24.67
CA ALA A 488 0.58 10.66 25.97
C ALA A 488 1.72 9.61 26.03
N ASN A 489 2.04 9.00 24.87
CA ASN A 489 3.16 8.10 24.69
C ASN A 489 3.98 8.61 23.49
N PRO A 490 4.85 9.62 23.70
CA PRO A 490 5.37 10.40 22.60
C PRO A 490 6.10 9.58 21.55
N GLY A 491 5.56 9.62 20.33
CA GLY A 491 6.21 9.20 19.10
C GLY A 491 5.92 10.29 18.07
N SER A 492 6.94 10.77 17.38
CA SER A 492 6.80 11.86 16.39
C SER A 492 6.11 13.15 16.91
N VAL A 493 6.30 13.46 18.20
CA VAL A 493 5.79 14.70 18.84
C VAL A 493 6.89 15.76 18.79
N TYR A 494 6.63 16.88 18.11
CA TYR A 494 7.66 17.89 17.84
C TYR A 494 7.49 19.14 18.68
N MET A 495 8.62 19.76 19.00
CA MET A 495 8.76 21.09 19.60
C MET A 495 9.92 21.81 18.93
N TYR A 496 9.92 23.14 18.98
CA TYR A 496 11.05 23.91 18.48
C TYR A 496 11.36 25.10 19.38
N LYS A 497 12.60 25.51 19.37
CA LYS A 497 13.13 26.59 20.21
C LYS A 497 14.12 27.41 19.41
N ASP A 498 13.84 28.69 19.20
CA ASP A 498 14.81 29.60 18.62
C ASP A 498 15.57 30.36 19.71
N LYS A 499 16.71 30.97 19.34
CA LYS A 499 17.49 31.83 20.22
C LYS A 499 16.60 32.94 20.80
N ASN A 500 16.65 33.23 22.04
CA ASN A 500 15.91 34.29 22.72
C ASN A 500 14.36 34.20 22.64
N THR A 501 13.80 33.09 22.17
CA THR A 501 12.35 32.84 22.21
C THR A 501 11.99 31.85 23.33
N LYS A 502 10.72 31.53 23.47
CA LYS A 502 10.24 30.43 24.30
C LYS A 502 10.30 29.11 23.51
N LEU A 503 10.08 28.00 24.18
CA LEU A 503 9.81 26.71 23.56
C LEU A 503 8.40 26.71 22.99
N PHE A 504 8.23 26.32 21.74
CA PHE A 504 6.95 26.20 21.05
C PHE A 504 6.61 24.73 20.83
N ALA A 505 5.32 24.37 20.96
CA ALA A 505 4.82 23.08 20.52
C ALA A 505 4.56 23.09 19.02
N GLY A 506 4.81 21.96 18.35
CA GLY A 506 4.68 21.79 16.91
C GLY A 506 6.02 21.59 16.21
N PRO A 507 5.96 21.31 14.91
CA PRO A 507 4.76 21.01 14.11
C PRO A 507 4.13 19.65 14.45
N ILE A 508 2.95 19.36 13.91
CA ILE A 508 2.35 18.03 14.00
C ILE A 508 2.94 17.10 12.94
N TRP A 509 2.95 15.80 13.24
CA TRP A 509 3.42 14.74 12.34
C TRP A 509 2.81 13.39 12.73
N ASP A 510 2.66 12.47 11.75
CA ASP A 510 2.33 11.06 11.93
C ASP A 510 0.92 10.80 12.50
N PHE A 511 -0.10 11.24 11.76
CA PHE A 511 -1.51 11.15 12.15
C PHE A 511 -2.30 10.09 11.35
N ASP A 512 -1.67 9.02 10.86
CA ASP A 512 -2.38 7.91 10.23
C ASP A 512 -2.70 6.78 11.21
N TRP A 513 -1.90 6.62 12.25
CA TRP A 513 -2.05 5.59 13.27
C TRP A 513 -2.94 6.05 14.41
N GLY A 514 -4.08 5.35 14.61
CA GLY A 514 -4.97 5.61 15.75
C GLY A 514 -5.79 6.90 15.71
N THR A 515 -5.64 7.70 14.66
CA THR A 515 -6.30 9.01 14.53
C THR A 515 -7.74 8.89 14.07
N PHE A 516 -8.63 9.73 14.60
CA PHE A 516 -10.08 9.72 14.39
C PHE A 516 -10.69 8.33 14.61
N SER A 517 -10.26 7.64 15.68
CA SER A 517 -10.70 6.28 15.96
C SER A 517 -10.92 6.03 17.44
N TYR A 518 -12.17 5.78 17.82
CA TYR A 518 -12.49 5.27 19.16
C TYR A 518 -12.09 3.81 19.35
N ASN A 519 -11.81 3.08 18.28
CA ASN A 519 -11.24 1.73 18.38
C ASN A 519 -9.83 1.78 18.95
N ALA A 520 -9.01 2.70 18.46
CA ALA A 520 -7.65 2.92 18.96
C ALA A 520 -7.61 3.64 20.32
N SER A 521 -8.55 4.55 20.56
CA SER A 521 -8.60 5.39 21.76
C SER A 521 -10.02 5.45 22.37
N PRO A 522 -10.56 4.34 22.92
CA PRO A 522 -11.92 4.30 23.45
C PRO A 522 -12.11 5.25 24.65
N GLN A 523 -11.04 5.61 25.36
CA GLN A 523 -11.05 6.57 26.45
C GLN A 523 -11.38 8.02 26.02
N ALA A 524 -11.30 8.33 24.72
CA ALA A 524 -11.62 9.65 24.18
C ALA A 524 -13.13 9.87 23.97
N GLN A 525 -13.92 8.78 23.97
CA GLN A 525 -15.35 8.88 23.69
C GLN A 525 -16.08 9.68 24.78
N GLY A 526 -16.73 10.75 24.36
CA GLY A 526 -17.52 11.63 25.22
C GLY A 526 -16.74 12.52 26.21
N LYS A 527 -15.39 12.56 26.15
CA LYS A 527 -14.58 13.32 27.12
C LYS A 527 -13.23 13.78 26.55
N LEU A 528 -12.57 14.68 27.29
CA LEU A 528 -11.14 15.00 27.08
C LEU A 528 -10.28 13.82 27.53
N PHE A 529 -9.16 13.57 26.84
CA PHE A 529 -8.29 12.42 27.17
C PHE A 529 -6.78 12.77 27.16
N MET A 530 -6.37 13.92 26.59
CA MET A 530 -4.98 14.36 26.54
C MET A 530 -4.61 15.39 27.64
N THR A 531 -5.53 15.75 28.51
CA THR A 531 -5.25 16.67 29.64
C THR A 531 -4.22 16.12 30.65
N GLN A 532 -3.93 14.82 30.60
CA GLN A 532 -2.95 14.17 31.48
C GLN A 532 -1.64 13.84 30.78
N ALA A 533 -1.51 14.12 29.46
CA ALA A 533 -0.34 13.83 28.67
C ALA A 533 0.85 14.72 29.08
N ILE A 534 2.04 14.18 29.09
CA ILE A 534 3.33 14.85 29.35
C ILE A 534 3.21 16.01 30.39
N TRP A 535 3.38 17.26 29.96
CA TRP A 535 3.31 18.46 30.82
C TRP A 535 1.89 19.02 30.97
N TYR A 536 0.92 18.61 30.15
CA TYR A 536 -0.47 19.12 30.19
C TYR A 536 -1.14 18.85 31.54
N LYS A 537 -0.80 17.76 32.21
CA LYS A 537 -1.25 17.47 33.57
C LYS A 537 -0.99 18.65 34.55
N GLN A 538 0.09 19.39 34.35
CA GLN A 538 0.41 20.56 35.17
C GLN A 538 -0.23 21.82 34.60
N PHE A 539 -0.20 22.01 33.27
CA PHE A 539 -0.76 23.20 32.63
C PHE A 539 -2.24 23.36 32.97
N PHE A 540 -3.03 22.28 32.95
CA PHE A 540 -4.45 22.32 33.29
C PHE A 540 -4.76 22.63 34.79
N LYS A 541 -3.76 22.73 35.65
CA LYS A 541 -3.90 23.25 37.01
C LYS A 541 -3.80 24.77 37.05
N ASP A 542 -3.40 25.43 35.97
CA ASP A 542 -3.33 26.87 35.86
C ASP A 542 -4.64 27.43 35.25
N PRO A 543 -5.41 28.26 36.00
CA PRO A 543 -6.62 28.85 35.48
C PRO A 543 -6.43 29.72 34.23
N GLU A 544 -5.25 30.32 34.05
CA GLU A 544 -4.97 31.11 32.84
C GLU A 544 -4.76 30.22 31.62
N PHE A 545 -4.12 29.04 31.78
CA PHE A 545 -4.02 28.05 30.71
C PHE A 545 -5.41 27.54 30.31
N VAL A 546 -6.27 27.23 31.30
CA VAL A 546 -7.64 26.80 31.07
C VAL A 546 -8.45 27.89 30.36
N ALA A 547 -8.33 29.15 30.80
CA ALA A 547 -9.01 30.29 30.17
C ALA A 547 -8.58 30.45 28.71
N LEU A 548 -7.26 30.35 28.44
CA LEU A 548 -6.72 30.40 27.08
C LEU A 548 -7.22 29.22 26.23
N ALA A 549 -7.29 28.02 26.79
CA ALA A 549 -7.82 26.85 26.08
C ALA A 549 -9.29 27.06 25.65
N LYS A 550 -10.14 27.63 26.52
CA LYS A 550 -11.54 27.98 26.18
C LYS A 550 -11.60 29.06 25.11
N GLU A 551 -10.81 30.11 25.24
CA GLU A 551 -10.75 31.21 24.27
C GLU A 551 -10.34 30.70 22.90
N ARG A 552 -9.24 29.93 22.84
CA ARG A 552 -8.73 29.37 21.59
C ARG A 552 -9.73 28.42 20.95
N TRP A 553 -10.33 27.52 21.72
CA TRP A 553 -11.36 26.62 21.22
C TRP A 553 -12.51 27.39 20.57
N ASN A 554 -13.09 28.37 21.27
CA ASN A 554 -14.23 29.13 20.77
C ASN A 554 -13.90 29.95 19.51
N MET A 555 -12.66 30.45 19.41
CA MET A 555 -12.16 31.13 18.21
C MET A 555 -11.99 30.17 17.02
N LEU A 556 -11.51 28.95 17.25
CA LEU A 556 -11.15 28.00 16.22
C LEU A 556 -12.32 27.11 15.78
N LYS A 557 -13.30 26.88 16.66
CA LYS A 557 -14.45 26.00 16.40
C LYS A 557 -15.15 26.27 15.07
N PRO A 558 -15.45 27.52 14.67
CA PRO A 558 -16.08 27.77 13.37
C PRO A 558 -15.27 27.23 12.18
N LYS A 559 -13.93 27.22 12.25
CA LYS A 559 -13.07 26.62 11.23
C LYS A 559 -13.08 25.10 11.30
N PHE A 560 -13.20 24.53 12.50
CA PHE A 560 -13.32 23.09 12.68
C PHE A 560 -14.67 22.55 12.20
N ASP A 561 -15.74 23.34 12.29
CA ASP A 561 -17.05 22.99 11.73
C ASP A 561 -17.04 22.85 10.20
N GLU A 562 -16.03 23.40 9.50
CA GLU A 562 -15.82 23.25 8.05
C GLU A 562 -15.09 21.95 7.66
N ILE A 563 -14.43 21.28 8.62
CA ILE A 563 -13.61 20.08 8.34
C ILE A 563 -14.41 18.92 7.72
N PRO A 564 -15.65 18.61 8.16
CA PRO A 564 -16.45 17.57 7.50
C PRO A 564 -16.71 17.87 6.02
N GLY A 565 -16.96 19.12 5.64
CA GLY A 565 -17.14 19.52 4.24
C GLY A 565 -15.85 19.41 3.43
N PHE A 566 -14.71 19.73 4.04
CA PHE A 566 -13.40 19.51 3.40
C PHE A 566 -13.12 18.01 3.20
N LEU A 567 -13.48 17.17 4.18
CA LEU A 567 -13.35 15.71 4.05
C LEU A 567 -14.23 15.18 2.91
N ASP A 568 -15.47 15.65 2.79
CA ASP A 568 -16.39 15.25 1.72
C ASP A 568 -15.80 15.60 0.33
N ALA A 569 -15.22 16.79 0.17
CA ALA A 569 -14.56 17.20 -1.07
C ALA A 569 -13.31 16.33 -1.40
N GLU A 570 -12.51 16.01 -0.40
CA GLU A 570 -11.35 15.14 -0.59
C GLU A 570 -11.76 13.68 -0.89
N TYR A 571 -12.84 13.19 -0.28
CA TYR A 571 -13.41 11.88 -0.60
C TYR A 571 -13.82 11.78 -2.06
N GLU A 572 -14.57 12.76 -2.57
CA GLU A 572 -14.98 12.80 -3.98
C GLU A 572 -13.75 12.84 -4.89
N ARG A 573 -12.77 13.67 -4.57
CA ARG A 573 -11.54 13.82 -5.36
C ARG A 573 -10.72 12.53 -5.41
N LEU A 574 -10.69 11.75 -4.32
CA LEU A 574 -9.89 10.54 -4.20
C LEU A 574 -10.65 9.26 -4.59
N SER A 575 -11.96 9.28 -4.71
CA SER A 575 -12.79 8.08 -4.84
C SER A 575 -12.30 7.14 -5.94
N TYR A 576 -11.92 7.68 -7.08
CA TYR A 576 -11.44 6.90 -8.22
C TYR A 576 -10.03 6.35 -8.01
N SER A 577 -9.12 7.20 -7.50
CA SER A 577 -7.77 6.78 -7.10
C SER A 577 -7.79 5.71 -6.01
N ALA A 578 -8.75 5.78 -5.08
CA ALA A 578 -8.92 4.80 -4.02
C ALA A 578 -9.21 3.40 -4.58
N VAL A 579 -10.07 3.28 -5.59
CA VAL A 579 -10.35 1.99 -6.25
C VAL A 579 -9.08 1.37 -6.81
N LEU A 580 -8.24 2.16 -7.51
CA LEU A 580 -6.98 1.69 -8.05
C LEU A 580 -5.99 1.31 -6.96
N ASN A 581 -5.90 2.16 -5.93
CA ASN A 581 -4.99 1.92 -4.83
C ASN A 581 -5.30 0.62 -4.09
N PHE A 582 -6.57 0.35 -3.77
CA PHE A 582 -6.95 -0.88 -3.05
C PHE A 582 -6.92 -2.13 -3.93
N LYS A 583 -7.01 -2.01 -5.24
CA LYS A 583 -6.76 -3.13 -6.15
C LYS A 583 -5.30 -3.62 -6.08
N MET A 584 -4.36 -2.69 -5.84
CA MET A 584 -2.92 -2.99 -5.73
C MET A 584 -2.48 -3.27 -4.29
N TRP A 585 -3.07 -2.56 -3.33
CA TRP A 585 -2.62 -2.48 -1.95
C TRP A 585 -3.80 -2.57 -0.98
N ASP A 586 -4.36 -3.77 -0.78
CA ASP A 586 -5.34 -3.96 0.29
C ASP A 586 -4.62 -4.31 1.59
N PRO A 587 -4.65 -3.43 2.60
CA PRO A 587 -3.94 -3.66 3.85
C PRO A 587 -4.50 -4.84 4.66
N THR A 588 -5.71 -5.31 4.36
CA THR A 588 -6.32 -6.47 5.03
C THR A 588 -5.83 -7.80 4.48
N GLU A 589 -5.21 -7.81 3.31
CA GLU A 589 -4.59 -8.99 2.71
C GLU A 589 -3.21 -9.29 3.28
N ASP A 590 -2.52 -8.30 3.84
CA ASP A 590 -1.22 -8.49 4.49
C ASP A 590 -1.38 -9.06 5.91
N LYS A 591 -1.42 -10.38 6.00
CA LYS A 591 -1.52 -11.10 7.27
C LYS A 591 -0.22 -11.20 8.05
N ASN A 592 0.90 -10.75 7.49
CA ASN A 592 2.21 -10.81 8.15
C ASN A 592 2.34 -9.74 9.24
N MET A 593 1.63 -8.63 9.07
CA MET A 593 1.58 -7.54 10.05
C MET A 593 0.19 -7.49 10.67
N ASN A 594 0.09 -7.54 11.99
CA ASN A 594 -1.16 -7.44 12.75
C ASN A 594 -2.28 -8.42 12.37
N GLY A 595 -1.97 -9.49 11.59
CA GLY A 595 -2.97 -10.47 11.16
C GLY A 595 -4.07 -9.92 10.24
N GLY A 596 -3.80 -8.80 9.53
CA GLY A 596 -4.78 -8.10 8.70
C GLY A 596 -5.68 -7.13 9.48
N ASN A 597 -5.44 -6.96 10.79
CA ASN A 597 -6.19 -6.00 11.60
C ASN A 597 -5.63 -4.59 11.44
N LEU A 598 -6.50 -3.62 11.22
CA LEU A 598 -6.16 -2.21 11.19
C LEU A 598 -6.38 -1.58 12.57
N ILE A 599 -5.40 -0.81 13.07
CA ILE A 599 -5.49 -0.18 14.39
C ILE A 599 -6.75 0.68 14.53
N ASN A 600 -7.20 1.26 13.43
CA ASN A 600 -8.40 2.09 13.39
C ASN A 600 -9.71 1.28 13.39
N GLY A 601 -9.63 -0.07 13.29
CA GLY A 601 -10.78 -0.96 13.21
C GLY A 601 -11.55 -0.82 11.90
N ASP A 602 -10.85 -0.49 10.80
CA ASP A 602 -11.45 -0.25 9.48
C ASP A 602 -11.46 -1.49 8.58
N GLU A 603 -10.88 -2.60 9.02
CA GLU A 603 -10.72 -3.83 8.23
C GLU A 603 -12.02 -4.38 7.61
N PRO A 604 -13.20 -4.31 8.29
CA PRO A 604 -14.44 -4.80 7.68
C PRO A 604 -15.12 -3.78 6.75
N LEU A 605 -14.57 -2.57 6.64
CA LEU A 605 -15.20 -1.45 5.96
C LEU A 605 -14.66 -1.30 4.53
N THR A 606 -15.54 -0.88 3.62
CA THR A 606 -15.12 -0.33 2.33
C THR A 606 -14.48 1.05 2.52
N TYR A 607 -13.84 1.59 1.50
CA TYR A 607 -13.30 2.96 1.51
C TYR A 607 -14.37 3.98 1.90
N THR A 608 -15.53 3.94 1.23
CA THR A 608 -16.67 4.83 1.50
C THR A 608 -17.13 4.73 2.96
N GLN A 609 -17.31 3.53 3.48
CA GLN A 609 -17.74 3.31 4.86
C GLN A 609 -16.70 3.78 5.88
N ALA A 610 -15.41 3.62 5.58
CA ALA A 610 -14.33 4.09 6.45
C ALA A 610 -14.28 5.62 6.52
N VAL A 611 -14.43 6.29 5.37
CA VAL A 611 -14.50 7.76 5.33
C VAL A 611 -15.75 8.29 6.02
N GLU A 612 -16.91 7.69 5.78
CA GLU A 612 -18.16 8.07 6.47
C GLU A 612 -18.04 7.89 7.99
N ARG A 613 -17.45 6.79 8.46
CA ARG A 613 -17.18 6.58 9.89
C ARG A 613 -16.25 7.66 10.44
N MET A 614 -15.16 7.96 9.77
CA MET A 614 -14.24 9.03 10.18
C MET A 614 -14.95 10.38 10.24
N ARG A 615 -15.78 10.70 9.24
CA ARG A 615 -16.59 11.91 9.19
C ARG A 615 -17.50 12.05 10.41
N ASN A 616 -18.23 10.97 10.73
CA ASN A 616 -19.14 10.96 11.89
C ASN A 616 -18.38 11.14 13.22
N ILE A 617 -17.20 10.52 13.35
CA ILE A 617 -16.33 10.70 14.50
C ILE A 617 -15.84 12.14 14.62
N ILE A 618 -15.45 12.79 13.53
CA ILE A 618 -15.02 14.20 13.54
C ILE A 618 -16.17 15.10 14.01
N VAL A 619 -17.37 14.92 13.47
CA VAL A 619 -18.56 15.71 13.87
C VAL A 619 -18.88 15.51 15.36
N GLU A 620 -18.95 14.27 15.81
CA GLU A 620 -19.18 13.95 17.23
C GLU A 620 -18.09 14.53 18.13
N ARG A 621 -16.83 14.45 17.68
CA ARG A 621 -15.70 14.95 18.46
C ARG A 621 -15.72 16.46 18.62
N ILE A 622 -16.05 17.21 17.58
CA ILE A 622 -16.23 18.66 17.67
C ILE A 622 -17.31 19.02 18.71
N GLN A 623 -18.44 18.33 18.69
CA GLN A 623 -19.52 18.56 19.67
C GLN A 623 -19.09 18.20 21.09
N THR A 624 -18.39 17.09 21.25
CA THR A 624 -17.86 16.65 22.55
C THR A 624 -16.88 17.68 23.11
N LEU A 625 -15.93 18.14 22.29
CA LEU A 625 -14.93 19.11 22.73
C LEU A 625 -15.54 20.45 23.05
N ASP A 626 -16.58 20.88 22.30
CA ASP A 626 -17.30 22.11 22.59
C ASP A 626 -17.93 22.11 24.00
N GLN A 627 -18.55 21.00 24.36
CA GLN A 627 -19.12 20.83 25.70
C GLN A 627 -18.04 20.70 26.79
N GLN A 628 -17.04 19.85 26.57
CA GLN A 628 -16.06 19.51 27.58
C GLN A 628 -15.05 20.63 27.84
N ILE A 629 -14.58 21.34 26.81
CA ILE A 629 -13.64 22.46 26.97
C ILE A 629 -14.34 23.64 27.66
N ASN A 630 -15.58 23.98 27.28
CA ASN A 630 -16.32 25.05 27.92
C ASN A 630 -16.71 24.73 29.38
N ALA A 631 -16.72 23.44 29.75
CA ALA A 631 -16.98 23.00 31.14
C ALA A 631 -15.71 22.92 32.01
N LEU A 632 -14.48 23.07 31.48
CA LEU A 632 -13.22 23.10 32.25
C LEU A 632 -13.19 24.21 33.35
#